data_a0adbee72b938b4cd460527c463a2b1c
#
_entry.id   a0adbee72b938b4cd460527c463a2b1c
#
_cell.length_a   1.000
_cell.length_b   1.000
_cell.length_c   1.000
_cell.angle_alpha   90.00
_cell.angle_beta   90.00
_cell.angle_gamma   90.00
#
_symmetry.space_group_name_H-M   'P 1'
#
loop_
_entity.id
_entity.type
_entity.pdbx_description
1 polymer ?
#
loop_
_entity_poly.entity_id
_entity_poly.type
_entity_poly.pdbx_seq_one_letter_code
_entity_poly.pdbx_strand_id
1 'polypeptide(L)'
;SEFHAIARDHDDDDRSAENLAELYQQWGMAWMAFTSASHEQDKHGITAKRWKPIIPFSQPVGYERYCKIAEGAAALDATDTVQARAQQVIYAPNKVTADAPYDCILLDEDAPLLDPLDDSHPFIAACLEAHEREQQRKQEQAKAAPPKPRPNVSNEQGGIIDKVVSSHVMDDELQVGGNKKVGRRYLSPYSTTGTPGIIILTGDDGRERCYSHHGPDDPLSHENHDGHALDVFDVICIR
;
A
#
# COMPACT_ATOMS: atom_id res chain seq x y z
N SER A 1 -8.54 15.70 8.06
CA SER A 1 -9.11 15.08 6.84
C SER A 1 -10.37 14.33 7.21
N GLU A 2 -11.40 14.41 6.38
CA GLU A 2 -12.68 13.73 6.52
C GLU A 2 -12.84 12.71 5.40
N PHE A 3 -13.45 11.56 5.69
CA PHE A 3 -13.65 10.46 4.76
C PHE A 3 -15.14 10.16 4.64
N HIS A 4 -15.62 10.06 3.41
CA HIS A 4 -17.04 9.92 3.07
C HIS A 4 -17.42 8.53 2.54
N ALA A 5 -16.45 7.67 2.34
CA ALA A 5 -16.64 6.29 1.85
C ALA A 5 -15.41 5.45 2.17
N ILE A 6 -15.56 4.13 2.15
CA ILE A 6 -14.43 3.21 2.00
C ILE A 6 -14.46 2.57 0.63
N ALA A 7 -13.27 2.32 0.07
CA ALA A 7 -13.10 1.53 -1.14
C ALA A 7 -12.41 0.21 -0.83
N ARG A 8 -12.75 -0.81 -1.63
CA ARG A 8 -12.18 -2.15 -1.53
C ARG A 8 -11.52 -2.52 -2.85
N ASP A 9 -10.63 -3.47 -2.85
CA ASP A 9 -9.97 -3.98 -4.04
C ASP A 9 -10.00 -5.50 -4.05
N HIS A 10 -10.80 -6.06 -4.94
CA HIS A 10 -10.91 -7.50 -5.20
C HIS A 10 -10.13 -7.80 -6.48
N ASP A 11 -8.81 -7.88 -6.38
CA ASP A 11 -7.93 -8.08 -7.53
C ASP A 11 -7.64 -9.55 -7.84
N ASP A 12 -7.68 -10.43 -6.84
CA ASP A 12 -7.16 -11.80 -6.95
C ASP A 12 -8.19 -12.91 -6.63
N ASP A 13 -9.43 -12.57 -6.33
CA ASP A 13 -10.43 -13.55 -5.90
C ASP A 13 -11.36 -14.07 -7.01
N ASP A 14 -11.19 -13.57 -8.25
CA ASP A 14 -11.94 -13.96 -9.46
C ASP A 14 -13.47 -14.03 -9.26
N ARG A 15 -14.01 -13.14 -8.44
CA ARG A 15 -15.41 -13.12 -8.03
C ARG A 15 -16.32 -12.68 -9.17
N SER A 16 -17.41 -13.41 -9.42
CA SER A 16 -18.45 -12.94 -10.33
C SER A 16 -19.21 -11.74 -9.74
N ALA A 17 -19.93 -11.02 -10.61
CA ALA A 17 -20.79 -9.92 -10.18
C ALA A 17 -21.82 -10.37 -9.13
N GLU A 18 -22.42 -11.54 -9.33
CA GLU A 18 -23.43 -12.12 -8.44
C GLU A 18 -22.82 -12.44 -7.07
N ASN A 19 -21.66 -13.10 -7.05
CA ASN A 19 -20.97 -13.43 -5.78
C ASN A 19 -20.53 -12.18 -5.02
N LEU A 20 -20.15 -11.13 -5.74
CA LEU A 20 -19.82 -9.85 -5.12
C LEU A 20 -21.10 -9.20 -4.55
N ALA A 21 -22.21 -9.23 -5.27
CA ALA A 21 -23.48 -8.71 -4.80
C ALA A 21 -23.94 -9.45 -3.53
N GLU A 22 -23.90 -10.78 -3.51
CA GLU A 22 -24.24 -11.58 -2.32
C GLU A 22 -23.37 -11.20 -1.11
N LEU A 23 -22.06 -10.98 -1.33
CA LEU A 23 -21.16 -10.59 -0.25
C LEU A 23 -21.56 -9.27 0.42
N TYR A 24 -22.00 -8.27 -0.34
CA TYR A 24 -22.32 -6.96 0.21
C TYR A 24 -23.80 -6.79 0.59
N GLN A 25 -24.72 -7.45 -0.11
CA GLN A 25 -26.16 -7.41 0.19
C GLN A 25 -26.50 -7.89 1.60
N GLN A 26 -25.76 -8.88 2.10
CA GLN A 26 -25.99 -9.40 3.48
C GLN A 26 -25.87 -8.32 4.56
N TRP A 27 -25.19 -7.22 4.28
CA TRP A 27 -24.99 -6.13 5.26
C TRP A 27 -26.13 -5.11 5.26
N GLY A 28 -27.05 -5.13 4.28
CA GLY A 28 -28.19 -4.24 4.22
C GLY A 28 -27.85 -2.75 4.10
N MET A 29 -26.75 -2.42 3.45
CA MET A 29 -26.28 -1.04 3.24
C MET A 29 -26.07 -0.76 1.75
N ALA A 30 -26.08 0.51 1.37
CA ALA A 30 -25.75 0.94 0.02
C ALA A 30 -24.27 0.67 -0.31
N TRP A 31 -24.03 0.19 -1.50
CA TRP A 31 -22.70 0.01 -2.07
C TRP A 31 -22.78 0.12 -3.60
N MET A 32 -21.64 0.34 -4.21
CA MET A 32 -21.48 0.24 -5.66
C MET A 32 -20.16 -0.46 -5.97
N ALA A 33 -20.06 -1.08 -7.12
CA ALA A 33 -18.80 -1.64 -7.58
C ALA A 33 -18.60 -1.37 -9.07
N PHE A 34 -17.36 -1.25 -9.48
CA PHE A 34 -16.94 -1.17 -10.86
C PHE A 34 -15.71 -2.04 -11.09
N THR A 35 -15.49 -2.43 -12.33
CA THR A 35 -14.34 -3.23 -12.69
C THR A 35 -13.08 -2.37 -12.80
N SER A 36 -11.94 -2.91 -12.38
CA SER A 36 -10.66 -2.25 -12.59
C SER A 36 -10.23 -2.27 -14.06
N ALA A 37 -9.25 -1.45 -14.42
CA ALA A 37 -8.70 -1.40 -15.78
C ALA A 37 -8.10 -2.74 -16.26
N SER A 38 -7.70 -3.60 -15.34
CA SER A 38 -7.14 -4.94 -15.63
C SER A 38 -8.15 -6.09 -15.50
N HIS A 39 -9.46 -5.78 -15.39
CA HIS A 39 -10.52 -6.78 -15.32
C HIS A 39 -10.54 -7.69 -16.56
N GLU A 40 -10.55 -9.00 -16.33
CA GLU A 40 -10.50 -10.04 -17.38
C GLU A 40 -9.34 -9.87 -18.38
N GLN A 41 -8.26 -9.17 -17.97
CA GLN A 41 -7.04 -9.05 -18.75
C GLN A 41 -5.90 -9.79 -18.07
N ASP A 42 -4.95 -10.27 -18.88
CA ASP A 42 -3.74 -10.88 -18.35
C ASP A 42 -2.92 -9.83 -17.57
N LYS A 43 -2.66 -10.13 -16.32
CA LYS A 43 -1.75 -9.37 -15.45
C LYS A 43 -0.80 -10.37 -14.80
N HIS A 44 0.44 -10.39 -15.24
CA HIS A 44 1.46 -11.33 -14.75
C HIS A 44 1.10 -12.81 -14.94
N GLY A 45 0.40 -13.16 -16.04
CA GLY A 45 -0.03 -14.54 -16.33
C GLY A 45 -1.34 -14.95 -15.63
N ILE A 46 -2.02 -14.02 -14.98
CA ILE A 46 -3.31 -14.25 -14.31
C ILE A 46 -4.40 -13.41 -14.97
N THR A 47 -5.39 -14.09 -15.53
CA THR A 47 -6.64 -13.45 -16.01
C THR A 47 -7.70 -13.67 -14.95
N ALA A 48 -8.15 -12.60 -14.31
CA ALA A 48 -9.14 -12.67 -13.24
C ALA A 48 -10.15 -11.52 -13.34
N LYS A 49 -11.31 -11.71 -12.73
CA LYS A 49 -12.28 -10.65 -12.51
C LYS A 49 -11.77 -9.77 -11.37
N ARG A 50 -11.74 -8.46 -11.59
CA ARG A 50 -11.20 -7.49 -10.65
C ARG A 50 -12.21 -6.38 -10.40
N TRP A 51 -12.63 -6.25 -9.16
CA TRP A 51 -13.70 -5.34 -8.75
C TRP A 51 -13.22 -4.31 -7.73
N LYS A 52 -13.77 -3.12 -7.80
CA LYS A 52 -13.56 -2.04 -6.85
C LYS A 52 -14.89 -1.61 -6.22
N PRO A 53 -15.31 -2.27 -5.14
CA PRO A 53 -16.46 -1.84 -4.37
C PRO A 53 -16.18 -0.53 -3.63
N ILE A 54 -17.20 0.33 -3.58
CA ILE A 54 -17.24 1.55 -2.79
C ILE A 54 -18.46 1.51 -1.89
N ILE A 55 -18.26 1.76 -0.61
CA ILE A 55 -19.31 1.82 0.39
C ILE A 55 -19.40 3.27 0.88
N PRO A 56 -20.45 4.00 0.49
CA PRO A 56 -20.63 5.40 0.88
C PRO A 56 -21.10 5.49 2.33
N PHE A 57 -20.65 6.54 3.01
CA PHE A 57 -21.06 6.86 4.37
C PHE A 57 -22.21 7.88 4.39
N SER A 58 -23.09 7.79 5.37
CA SER A 58 -24.15 8.76 5.61
C SER A 58 -23.65 10.08 6.19
N GLN A 59 -22.47 10.02 6.82
CA GLN A 59 -21.76 11.18 7.37
C GLN A 59 -20.25 10.94 7.33
N PRO A 60 -19.44 12.03 7.30
CA PRO A 60 -17.99 11.90 7.25
C PRO A 60 -17.41 11.41 8.59
N VAL A 61 -16.25 10.74 8.52
CA VAL A 61 -15.48 10.33 9.69
C VAL A 61 -14.05 10.86 9.65
N GLY A 62 -13.46 11.02 10.82
CA GLY A 62 -12.06 11.35 10.99
C GLY A 62 -11.14 10.17 10.67
N TYR A 63 -9.85 10.47 10.51
CA TYR A 63 -8.81 9.54 10.08
C TYR A 63 -8.75 8.24 10.91
N GLU A 64 -8.76 8.35 12.24
CA GLU A 64 -8.64 7.18 13.12
C GLU A 64 -9.80 6.19 12.93
N ARG A 65 -11.03 6.70 12.88
CA ARG A 65 -12.23 5.89 12.67
C ARG A 65 -12.23 5.25 11.29
N TYR A 66 -11.86 6.04 10.27
CA TYR A 66 -11.71 5.53 8.91
C TYR A 66 -10.75 4.34 8.85
N CYS A 67 -9.55 4.46 9.43
CA CYS A 67 -8.56 3.39 9.41
C CYS A 67 -9.06 2.11 10.06
N LYS A 68 -9.73 2.20 11.22
CA LYS A 68 -10.30 1.01 11.89
C LYS A 68 -11.32 0.28 11.02
N ILE A 69 -12.22 1.03 10.37
CA ILE A 69 -13.24 0.43 9.49
C ILE A 69 -12.59 -0.14 8.23
N ALA A 70 -11.73 0.61 7.57
CA ALA A 70 -11.11 0.20 6.31
C ALA A 70 -10.17 -1.00 6.46
N GLU A 71 -9.33 -1.02 7.51
CA GLU A 71 -8.45 -2.16 7.82
C GLU A 71 -9.24 -3.39 8.24
N GLY A 72 -10.30 -3.19 9.04
CA GLY A 72 -11.20 -4.28 9.43
C GLY A 72 -11.96 -4.87 8.24
N ALA A 73 -12.47 -4.04 7.36
CA ALA A 73 -13.11 -4.48 6.12
C ALA A 73 -12.12 -5.26 5.23
N ALA A 74 -10.85 -4.81 5.15
CA ALA A 74 -9.81 -5.55 4.44
C ALA A 74 -9.57 -6.95 5.03
N ALA A 75 -9.57 -7.05 6.35
CA ALA A 75 -9.39 -8.31 7.05
C ALA A 75 -10.60 -9.25 6.90
N LEU A 76 -11.83 -8.72 6.83
CA LEU A 76 -13.05 -9.52 6.64
C LEU A 76 -13.08 -10.22 5.28
N ASP A 77 -12.75 -9.50 4.23
CA ASP A 77 -12.88 -9.98 2.85
C ASP A 77 -11.59 -10.63 2.34
N ALA A 78 -10.53 -10.66 3.14
CA ALA A 78 -9.18 -11.10 2.74
C ALA A 78 -8.64 -10.35 1.50
N THR A 79 -9.00 -9.06 1.36
CA THR A 79 -8.61 -8.22 0.24
C THR A 79 -7.32 -7.44 0.53
N ASP A 80 -6.79 -6.75 -0.50
CA ASP A 80 -5.56 -5.97 -0.36
C ASP A 80 -5.70 -4.88 0.72
N THR A 81 -4.82 -4.94 1.71
CA THR A 81 -4.76 -3.96 2.80
C THR A 81 -4.24 -2.60 2.36
N VAL A 82 -3.63 -2.47 1.18
CA VAL A 82 -3.15 -1.20 0.63
C VAL A 82 -4.31 -0.22 0.45
N GLN A 83 -5.48 -0.70 0.04
CA GLN A 83 -6.68 0.13 -0.14
C GLN A 83 -7.26 0.66 1.18
N ALA A 84 -6.91 0.07 2.30
CA ALA A 84 -7.28 0.58 3.62
C ALA A 84 -6.49 1.85 4.03
N ARG A 85 -5.43 2.19 3.30
CA ARG A 85 -4.64 3.39 3.58
C ARG A 85 -5.41 4.64 3.18
N ALA A 86 -5.54 5.57 4.11
CA ALA A 86 -6.28 6.82 3.90
C ALA A 86 -5.75 7.71 2.75
N GLN A 87 -4.49 7.52 2.36
CA GLN A 87 -3.86 8.25 1.26
C GLN A 87 -3.91 7.51 -0.09
N GLN A 88 -4.51 6.33 -0.12
CA GLN A 88 -4.59 5.54 -1.35
C GLN A 88 -5.48 6.23 -2.38
N VAL A 89 -4.94 6.44 -3.56
CA VAL A 89 -5.70 6.96 -4.69
C VAL A 89 -6.57 5.85 -5.25
N ILE A 90 -7.86 6.16 -5.41
CA ILE A 90 -8.81 5.28 -6.12
C ILE A 90 -8.95 5.83 -7.53
N TYR A 91 -8.53 5.04 -8.50
CA TYR A 91 -8.71 5.42 -9.89
C TYR A 91 -10.18 5.26 -10.28
N ALA A 92 -10.73 6.27 -10.95
CA ALA A 92 -12.07 6.21 -11.52
C ALA A 92 -12.18 5.04 -12.51
N PRO A 93 -13.41 4.53 -12.74
CA PRO A 93 -13.63 3.49 -13.76
C PRO A 93 -13.06 3.94 -15.10
N ASN A 94 -12.20 3.12 -15.70
CA ASN A 94 -11.57 3.42 -16.97
C ASN A 94 -11.39 2.16 -17.80
N LYS A 95 -11.66 2.25 -19.09
CA LYS A 95 -11.31 1.23 -20.07
C LYS A 95 -9.93 1.51 -20.63
N VAL A 96 -9.09 0.49 -20.66
CA VAL A 96 -7.74 0.60 -21.29
C VAL A 96 -7.88 0.76 -22.79
N THR A 97 -8.88 0.08 -23.39
CA THR A 97 -9.25 0.20 -24.81
C THR A 97 -10.76 0.29 -24.93
N ALA A 98 -11.28 0.70 -26.09
CA ALA A 98 -12.72 0.77 -26.33
C ALA A 98 -13.42 -0.59 -26.11
N ASP A 99 -12.74 -1.69 -26.43
CA ASP A 99 -13.26 -3.05 -26.35
C ASP A 99 -12.90 -3.75 -25.03
N ALA A 100 -12.23 -3.07 -24.09
CA ALA A 100 -11.87 -3.65 -22.80
C ALA A 100 -13.13 -4.02 -22.02
N PRO A 101 -13.16 -5.18 -21.36
CA PRO A 101 -14.24 -5.58 -20.47
C PRO A 101 -14.47 -4.51 -19.39
N TYR A 102 -15.71 -4.16 -19.18
CA TYR A 102 -16.09 -3.19 -18.16
C TYR A 102 -17.49 -3.48 -17.67
N ASP A 103 -17.67 -3.51 -16.38
CA ASP A 103 -18.98 -3.64 -15.75
C ASP A 103 -19.10 -2.68 -14.57
N CYS A 104 -20.34 -2.36 -14.21
CA CYS A 104 -20.65 -1.50 -13.07
C CYS A 104 -21.92 -2.04 -12.41
N ILE A 105 -21.80 -2.44 -11.16
CA ILE A 105 -22.92 -2.89 -10.35
C ILE A 105 -23.36 -1.73 -9.49
N LEU A 106 -24.62 -1.34 -9.63
CA LEU A 106 -25.28 -0.46 -8.69
C LEU A 106 -26.20 -1.32 -7.84
N LEU A 107 -26.11 -1.13 -6.54
CA LEU A 107 -27.03 -1.75 -5.64
C LEU A 107 -28.35 -0.97 -5.62
N ASP A 108 -29.37 -1.63 -5.05
CA ASP A 108 -30.69 -1.09 -4.75
C ASP A 108 -30.61 0.41 -4.35
N GLU A 109 -31.28 1.27 -5.12
CA GLU A 109 -31.29 2.72 -4.90
C GLU A 109 -31.92 3.09 -3.54
N ASP A 110 -32.73 2.20 -2.97
CA ASP A 110 -33.39 2.39 -1.68
C ASP A 110 -32.54 1.91 -0.48
N ALA A 111 -31.39 1.29 -0.72
CA ALA A 111 -30.52 0.84 0.35
C ALA A 111 -29.95 2.03 1.16
N PRO A 112 -29.96 1.98 2.50
CA PRO A 112 -29.48 3.08 3.33
C PRO A 112 -27.94 3.24 3.20
N LEU A 113 -27.48 4.49 3.26
CA LEU A 113 -26.06 4.76 3.42
C LEU A 113 -25.58 4.23 4.78
N LEU A 114 -24.35 3.72 4.81
CA LEU A 114 -23.74 3.21 6.03
C LEU A 114 -23.46 4.36 7.00
N ASP A 115 -24.01 4.28 8.24
CA ASP A 115 -23.55 5.17 9.31
C ASP A 115 -22.22 4.63 9.89
N PRO A 116 -21.09 5.28 9.64
CA PRO A 116 -19.80 4.80 10.10
C PRO A 116 -19.58 4.99 11.61
N LEU A 117 -20.48 5.68 12.32
CA LEU A 117 -20.44 5.86 13.77
C LEU A 117 -21.39 4.93 14.53
N ASP A 118 -22.23 4.19 13.85
CA ASP A 118 -23.12 3.20 14.47
C ASP A 118 -22.38 1.87 14.70
N ASP A 119 -21.87 1.68 15.91
CA ASP A 119 -21.19 0.44 16.32
C ASP A 119 -22.13 -0.77 16.38
N SER A 120 -23.46 -0.55 16.37
CA SER A 120 -24.44 -1.62 16.36
C SER A 120 -24.74 -2.15 14.95
N HIS A 121 -24.35 -1.43 13.91
CA HIS A 121 -24.51 -1.88 12.53
C HIS A 121 -23.66 -3.14 12.28
N PRO A 122 -24.22 -4.25 11.77
CA PRO A 122 -23.52 -5.53 11.66
C PRO A 122 -22.16 -5.44 10.92
N PHE A 123 -22.10 -4.68 9.84
CA PHE A 123 -20.86 -4.47 9.09
C PHE A 123 -19.81 -3.72 9.89
N ILE A 124 -20.21 -2.64 10.59
CA ILE A 124 -19.26 -1.85 11.41
C ILE A 124 -18.75 -2.71 12.58
N ALA A 125 -19.64 -3.40 13.29
CA ALA A 125 -19.25 -4.29 14.38
C ALA A 125 -18.25 -5.36 13.91
N ALA A 126 -18.52 -6.00 12.75
CA ALA A 126 -17.64 -7.00 12.17
C ALA A 126 -16.27 -6.40 11.76
N CYS A 127 -16.25 -5.20 11.18
CA CYS A 127 -15.00 -4.50 10.85
C CYS A 127 -14.15 -4.21 12.08
N LEU A 128 -14.76 -3.69 13.15
CA LEU A 128 -14.04 -3.37 14.39
C LEU A 128 -13.45 -4.63 15.03
N GLU A 129 -14.22 -5.71 15.10
CA GLU A 129 -13.74 -6.99 15.61
C GLU A 129 -12.60 -7.58 14.75
N ALA A 130 -12.73 -7.51 13.43
CA ALA A 130 -11.69 -7.99 12.51
C ALA A 130 -10.40 -7.15 12.63
N HIS A 131 -10.52 -5.82 12.77
CA HIS A 131 -9.39 -4.93 13.03
C HIS A 131 -8.67 -5.31 14.34
N GLU A 132 -9.41 -5.49 15.44
CA GLU A 132 -8.82 -5.87 16.73
C GLU A 132 -8.10 -7.23 16.66
N ARG A 133 -8.70 -8.23 16.03
CA ARG A 133 -8.07 -9.55 15.82
C ARG A 133 -6.78 -9.43 15.01
N GLU A 134 -6.78 -8.62 13.97
CA GLU A 134 -5.60 -8.42 13.13
C GLU A 134 -4.48 -7.68 13.89
N GLN A 135 -4.82 -6.70 14.73
CA GLN A 135 -3.85 -6.02 15.59
C GLN A 135 -3.24 -6.98 16.62
N GLN A 136 -4.04 -7.83 17.23
CA GLN A 136 -3.56 -8.86 18.15
C GLN A 136 -2.62 -9.83 17.44
N ARG A 137 -2.99 -10.33 16.24
CA ARG A 137 -2.15 -11.20 15.42
C ARG A 137 -0.80 -10.56 15.10
N LYS A 138 -0.78 -9.29 14.71
CA LYS A 138 0.46 -8.54 14.43
C LYS A 138 1.33 -8.41 15.67
N GLN A 139 0.74 -8.14 16.84
CA GLN A 139 1.46 -8.05 18.11
C GLN A 139 2.07 -9.40 18.52
N GLU A 140 1.32 -10.50 18.38
CA GLU A 140 1.80 -11.85 18.67
C GLU A 140 2.94 -12.24 17.73
N GLN A 141 2.81 -11.98 16.44
CA GLN A 141 3.88 -12.20 15.46
C GLN A 141 5.13 -11.37 15.78
N ALA A 142 4.96 -10.11 16.16
CA ALA A 142 6.08 -9.26 16.56
C ALA A 142 6.78 -9.78 17.83
N LYS A 143 6.02 -10.36 18.78
CA LYS A 143 6.58 -10.98 19.99
C LYS A 143 7.27 -12.32 19.71
N ALA A 144 6.69 -13.11 18.78
CA ALA A 144 7.21 -14.42 18.39
C ALA A 144 8.39 -14.32 17.39
N ALA A 145 8.51 -13.19 16.68
CA ALA A 145 9.63 -12.98 15.79
C ALA A 145 10.95 -13.05 16.58
N PRO A 146 11.90 -13.89 16.18
CA PRO A 146 13.22 -13.86 16.80
C PRO A 146 13.75 -12.43 16.74
N PRO A 147 14.42 -11.94 17.79
CA PRO A 147 15.01 -10.61 17.75
C PRO A 147 15.84 -10.54 16.47
N LYS A 148 15.53 -9.55 15.63
CA LYS A 148 16.33 -9.32 14.42
C LYS A 148 17.79 -9.35 14.87
N PRO A 149 18.64 -10.19 14.25
CA PRO A 149 20.02 -10.22 14.64
C PRO A 149 20.51 -8.78 14.58
N ARG A 150 20.82 -8.21 15.76
CA ARG A 150 21.51 -6.93 15.80
C ARG A 150 22.80 -7.17 15.03
N PRO A 151 23.11 -6.39 14.01
CA PRO A 151 24.41 -6.51 13.38
C PRO A 151 25.41 -6.48 14.54
N ASN A 152 26.24 -7.53 14.60
CA ASN A 152 27.24 -7.67 15.67
C ASN A 152 28.27 -6.55 15.42
N VAL A 153 27.92 -5.34 15.85
CA VAL A 153 28.86 -4.21 15.89
C VAL A 153 29.76 -4.51 17.06
N SER A 154 30.78 -5.30 16.79
CA SER A 154 31.91 -5.41 17.71
C SER A 154 32.47 -4.00 17.81
N ASN A 155 32.28 -3.35 18.96
CA ASN A 155 32.62 -1.96 19.23
C ASN A 155 34.10 -1.62 19.13
N GLU A 156 34.97 -2.54 18.71
CA GLU A 156 36.41 -2.29 18.76
C GLU A 156 37.13 -2.31 17.40
N GLN A 157 36.53 -2.82 16.32
CA GLN A 157 37.12 -2.70 14.99
C GLN A 157 35.97 -2.81 13.94
N GLY A 158 35.31 -1.70 13.65
CA GLY A 158 34.35 -1.63 12.57
C GLY A 158 34.98 -2.16 11.27
N GLY A 159 34.26 -3.07 10.58
CA GLY A 159 34.69 -3.57 9.29
C GLY A 159 34.84 -2.46 8.24
N ILE A 160 35.32 -2.80 7.05
CA ILE A 160 35.47 -1.84 5.93
C ILE A 160 34.13 -1.14 5.66
N ILE A 161 33.03 -1.87 5.70
CA ILE A 161 31.66 -1.33 5.51
C ILE A 161 31.35 -0.26 6.55
N ASP A 162 31.59 -0.52 7.85
CA ASP A 162 31.32 0.45 8.90
C ASP A 162 32.17 1.73 8.77
N LYS A 163 33.41 1.59 8.29
CA LYS A 163 34.27 2.73 8.01
C LYS A 163 33.75 3.58 6.87
N VAL A 164 33.30 2.95 5.78
CA VAL A 164 32.70 3.64 4.65
C VAL A 164 31.42 4.34 5.08
N VAL A 165 30.49 3.64 5.74
CA VAL A 165 29.22 4.20 6.23
C VAL A 165 29.43 5.38 7.17
N SER A 166 30.49 5.37 8.00
CA SER A 166 30.79 6.47 8.93
C SER A 166 31.52 7.64 8.30
N SER A 167 32.17 7.46 7.14
CA SER A 167 32.96 8.48 6.46
C SER A 167 32.27 9.13 5.25
N HIS A 168 31.13 8.60 4.82
CA HIS A 168 30.40 9.08 3.65
C HIS A 168 28.99 9.50 4.04
N VAL A 169 28.47 10.53 3.38
CA VAL A 169 27.12 11.07 3.59
C VAL A 169 26.23 10.64 2.43
N MET A 170 25.07 10.09 2.73
CA MET A 170 24.14 9.57 1.71
C MET A 170 23.74 10.64 0.68
N ASP A 171 23.52 11.88 1.13
CA ASP A 171 23.19 13.03 0.26
C ASP A 171 24.29 13.27 -0.79
N ASP A 172 25.54 13.26 -0.36
CA ASP A 172 26.69 13.51 -1.24
C ASP A 172 26.85 12.36 -2.26
N GLU A 173 26.72 11.11 -1.81
CA GLU A 173 26.89 9.94 -2.66
C GLU A 173 25.80 9.81 -3.72
N LEU A 174 24.56 10.16 -3.38
CA LEU A 174 23.46 10.21 -4.35
C LEU A 174 23.72 11.29 -5.42
N GLN A 175 24.23 12.46 -5.06
CA GLN A 175 24.56 13.52 -6.01
C GLN A 175 25.76 13.16 -6.89
N VAL A 176 26.80 12.54 -6.33
CA VAL A 176 27.95 12.01 -7.10
C VAL A 176 27.49 10.95 -8.08
N GLY A 177 26.48 10.13 -7.74
CA GLY A 177 25.82 9.17 -8.63
C GLY A 177 24.91 9.81 -9.69
N GLY A 178 24.89 11.13 -9.81
CA GLY A 178 24.11 11.85 -10.83
C GLY A 178 22.64 12.11 -10.46
N ASN A 179 22.23 11.76 -9.25
CA ASN A 179 20.86 12.02 -8.80
C ASN A 179 20.68 13.49 -8.41
N LYS A 180 19.68 14.14 -9.00
CA LYS A 180 19.42 15.55 -8.76
C LYS A 180 18.54 15.75 -7.53
N LYS A 181 19.02 16.49 -6.54
CA LYS A 181 18.22 16.85 -5.35
C LYS A 181 17.08 17.79 -5.69
N VAL A 182 15.86 17.45 -5.29
CA VAL A 182 14.64 18.23 -5.48
C VAL A 182 13.87 18.24 -4.15
N GLY A 183 14.06 19.27 -3.36
CA GLY A 183 13.53 19.35 -2.00
C GLY A 183 14.10 18.27 -1.07
N ARG A 184 13.24 17.38 -0.57
CA ARG A 184 13.63 16.25 0.30
C ARG A 184 13.81 14.94 -0.47
N ARG A 185 13.69 14.96 -1.79
CA ARG A 185 13.79 13.78 -2.65
C ARG A 185 14.88 13.95 -3.68
N TYR A 186 15.19 12.88 -4.40
CA TYR A 186 16.14 12.90 -5.50
C TYR A 186 15.48 12.37 -6.76
N LEU A 187 15.81 13.00 -7.88
CA LEU A 187 15.45 12.57 -9.22
C LEU A 187 16.60 11.74 -9.79
N SER A 188 16.31 10.49 -10.11
CA SER A 188 17.25 9.61 -10.79
C SER A 188 17.47 10.05 -12.22
N PRO A 189 18.70 9.96 -12.76
CA PRO A 189 18.97 10.15 -14.18
C PRO A 189 18.24 9.13 -15.07
N TYR A 190 17.82 8.00 -14.51
CA TYR A 190 17.07 6.95 -15.19
C TYR A 190 15.55 7.15 -15.10
N SER A 191 15.08 8.25 -14.51
CA SER A 191 13.65 8.51 -14.37
C SER A 191 12.99 8.84 -15.70
N THR A 192 12.07 7.99 -16.14
CA THR A 192 11.29 8.21 -17.37
C THR A 192 10.19 9.26 -17.19
N THR A 193 9.74 9.49 -15.96
CA THR A 193 8.65 10.41 -15.63
C THR A 193 9.11 11.81 -15.23
N GLY A 194 10.41 12.00 -14.96
CA GLY A 194 10.95 13.25 -14.42
C GLY A 194 10.48 13.57 -12.99
N THR A 195 9.88 12.59 -12.27
CA THR A 195 9.38 12.77 -10.91
C THR A 195 10.45 12.30 -9.91
N PRO A 196 10.78 13.09 -8.86
CA PRO A 196 11.73 12.66 -7.83
C PRO A 196 11.18 11.49 -7.01
N GLY A 197 11.78 10.32 -7.14
CA GLY A 197 11.33 9.06 -6.52
C GLY A 197 12.28 8.47 -5.48
N ILE A 198 13.51 9.01 -5.30
CA ILE A 198 14.45 8.52 -4.29
C ILE A 198 14.27 9.33 -3.00
N ILE A 199 14.21 8.64 -1.86
CA ILE A 199 14.12 9.22 -0.52
C ILE A 199 15.25 8.70 0.36
N ILE A 200 15.70 9.52 1.32
CA ILE A 200 16.60 9.10 2.40
C ILE A 200 15.75 8.84 3.63
N LEU A 201 15.95 7.70 4.25
CA LEU A 201 15.31 7.25 5.48
C LEU A 201 16.36 7.07 6.57
N THR A 202 16.06 7.45 7.79
CA THR A 202 16.89 7.15 8.96
C THR A 202 16.31 5.94 9.66
N GLY A 203 17.11 4.88 9.78
CA GLY A 203 16.72 3.67 10.50
C GLY A 203 16.77 3.86 12.02
N ASP A 204 16.23 2.88 12.77
CA ASP A 204 16.27 2.86 14.24
C ASP A 204 17.71 2.78 14.80
N ASP A 205 18.65 2.36 13.97
CA ASP A 205 20.10 2.32 14.25
C ASP A 205 20.80 3.65 14.01
N GLY A 206 20.06 4.70 13.64
CA GLY A 206 20.57 6.04 13.32
C GLY A 206 21.29 6.13 11.96
N ARG A 207 21.34 5.06 11.18
CA ARG A 207 21.99 5.05 9.85
C ARG A 207 21.02 5.53 8.78
N GLU A 208 21.53 6.30 7.83
CA GLU A 208 20.78 6.69 6.64
C GLU A 208 20.76 5.56 5.61
N ARG A 209 19.61 5.41 4.98
CA ARG A 209 19.38 4.50 3.86
C ARG A 209 18.59 5.20 2.78
N CYS A 210 18.85 4.91 1.52
CA CYS A 210 18.02 5.41 0.44
C CYS A 210 17.05 4.32 -0.04
N TYR A 211 15.92 4.77 -0.55
CA TYR A 211 14.90 3.93 -1.17
C TYR A 211 14.42 4.59 -2.45
N SER A 212 14.54 3.89 -3.57
CA SER A 212 14.08 4.39 -4.87
C SER A 212 12.76 3.74 -5.27
N HIS A 213 11.80 4.58 -5.60
CA HIS A 213 10.50 4.19 -6.17
C HIS A 213 10.51 4.23 -7.71
N HIS A 214 11.67 4.35 -8.35
CA HIS A 214 11.77 4.28 -9.79
C HIS A 214 11.65 2.83 -10.27
N GLY A 215 11.38 2.65 -11.58
CA GLY A 215 11.28 1.33 -12.19
C GLY A 215 12.62 0.60 -12.28
N PRO A 216 12.63 -0.62 -12.85
CA PRO A 216 13.80 -1.51 -12.89
C PRO A 216 15.00 -0.96 -13.69
N ASP A 217 14.80 0.08 -14.51
CA ASP A 217 15.90 0.73 -15.23
C ASP A 217 16.79 1.58 -14.30
N ASP A 218 16.31 1.95 -13.10
CA ASP A 218 17.13 2.64 -12.10
C ASP A 218 17.92 1.62 -11.27
N PRO A 219 19.26 1.66 -11.29
CA PRO A 219 20.06 0.73 -10.49
C PRO A 219 19.78 0.77 -8.99
N LEU A 220 19.30 1.90 -8.45
CA LEU A 220 18.92 2.07 -7.05
C LEU A 220 17.47 1.66 -6.76
N SER A 221 16.73 1.16 -7.75
CA SER A 221 15.33 0.79 -7.57
C SER A 221 15.15 -0.33 -6.56
N HIS A 222 14.11 -0.19 -5.74
CA HIS A 222 13.69 -1.24 -4.81
C HIS A 222 13.39 -2.58 -5.51
N GLU A 223 12.94 -2.55 -6.75
CA GLU A 223 12.68 -3.75 -7.55
C GLU A 223 13.96 -4.55 -7.85
N ASN A 224 15.11 -3.86 -7.94
CA ASN A 224 16.42 -4.49 -8.17
C ASN A 224 17.03 -5.05 -6.89
N HIS A 225 16.48 -4.73 -5.71
CA HIS A 225 17.02 -5.07 -4.39
C HIS A 225 15.98 -5.70 -3.47
N ASP A 226 15.00 -6.43 -4.01
CA ASP A 226 13.95 -7.15 -3.26
C ASP A 226 13.20 -6.25 -2.24
N GLY A 227 13.01 -4.97 -2.57
CA GLY A 227 12.34 -4.01 -1.72
C GLY A 227 13.17 -3.49 -0.53
N HIS A 228 14.45 -3.80 -0.46
CA HIS A 228 15.33 -3.33 0.62
C HIS A 228 15.83 -1.91 0.38
N ALA A 229 15.91 -1.13 1.46
CA ALA A 229 16.57 0.18 1.42
C ALA A 229 18.09 0.00 1.48
N LEU A 230 18.80 0.74 0.63
CA LEU A 230 20.25 0.65 0.42
C LEU A 230 20.99 1.55 1.41
N ASP A 231 22.05 1.07 2.01
CA ASP A 231 22.95 1.92 2.79
C ASP A 231 23.95 2.68 1.89
N VAL A 232 24.77 3.51 2.48
CA VAL A 232 25.74 4.33 1.74
C VAL A 232 26.78 3.47 1.02
N PHE A 233 27.17 2.33 1.61
CA PHE A 233 28.10 1.40 0.98
C PHE A 233 27.49 0.76 -0.27
N ASP A 234 26.22 0.34 -0.19
CA ASP A 234 25.50 -0.21 -1.32
C ASP A 234 25.42 0.79 -2.49
N VAL A 235 25.08 2.06 -2.18
CA VAL A 235 25.00 3.14 -3.19
C VAL A 235 26.34 3.36 -3.88
N ILE A 236 27.46 3.31 -3.12
CA ILE A 236 28.81 3.42 -3.70
C ILE A 236 29.14 2.24 -4.61
N CYS A 237 28.71 1.03 -4.24
CA CYS A 237 29.00 -0.17 -5.03
C CYS A 237 28.16 -0.30 -6.31
N ILE A 238 26.95 0.28 -6.32
CA ILE A 238 26.01 0.20 -7.45
C ILE A 238 26.37 1.18 -8.57
N ARG A 239 26.96 2.31 -8.26
CA ARG A 239 27.35 3.32 -9.24
C ARG A 239 28.71 3.00 -9.89
#